data_97c4196742fcb577a5a5418f20e041ae
#
_entry.id   97c4196742fcb577a5a5418f20e041ae
#
_cell.length_a   1.000
_cell.length_b   1.000
_cell.length_c   1.000
_cell.angle_alpha   90.00
_cell.angle_beta   90.00
_cell.angle_gamma   90.00
#
_symmetry.space_group_name_H-M   'P 1'
#
loop_
_entity.id
_entity.type
_entity.pdbx_description
1 polymer ?
#
loop_
_entity_poly.entity_id
_entity_poly.type
_entity_poly.pdbx_seq_one_letter_code
_entity_poly.pdbx_strand_id
1 'polypeptide(L)'
;MRIQVCRSGGFAGIERRAEIDTSGRSDAEAWRALVKAALHEGHAEPVAGVPDGFHYVITVGARTVHCADPDLTDAQRELISRVLKEGA
;
A
#
# COMPACT_ATOMS: atom_id res chain seq x y z
N MET A 1 -6.57 -11.13 7.78
CA MET A 1 -5.37 -10.34 7.50
C MET A 1 -5.76 -8.87 7.44
N ARG A 2 -5.04 -8.04 8.16
CA ARG A 2 -5.27 -6.60 8.20
C ARG A 2 -4.23 -5.90 7.34
N ILE A 3 -4.69 -5.06 6.43
CA ILE A 3 -3.83 -4.34 5.49
C ILE A 3 -4.05 -2.85 5.73
N GLN A 4 -2.97 -2.13 5.98
CA GLN A 4 -3.03 -0.68 6.17
C GLN A 4 -2.16 0.00 5.12
N VAL A 5 -2.68 1.06 4.49
CA VAL A 5 -1.95 1.86 3.53
C VAL A 5 -1.99 3.32 3.98
N CYS A 6 -0.82 3.94 4.00
CA CYS A 6 -0.69 5.36 4.27
C CYS A 6 -0.07 6.01 3.04
N ARG A 7 -0.73 7.03 2.52
CA ARG A 7 -0.23 7.83 1.40
C ARG A 7 0.10 9.22 1.88
N SER A 8 1.31 9.68 1.62
CA SER A 8 1.75 11.01 2.02
C SER A 8 2.47 11.69 0.86
N GLY A 9 2.66 13.00 0.96
CA GLY A 9 3.30 13.80 -0.06
C GLY A 9 2.33 14.33 -1.10
N GLY A 10 2.76 14.39 -2.35
CA GLY A 10 1.99 15.01 -3.41
C GLY A 10 2.03 16.53 -3.30
N PHE A 11 1.33 17.18 -4.22
CA PHE A 11 1.36 18.65 -4.31
C PHE A 11 0.78 19.33 -3.07
N ALA A 12 -0.28 18.78 -2.51
CA ALA A 12 -0.96 19.38 -1.35
C ALA A 12 -0.37 18.95 -0.01
N GLY A 13 0.51 17.96 0.01
CA GLY A 13 1.10 17.46 1.25
C GLY A 13 0.11 16.78 2.18
N ILE A 14 -1.04 16.36 1.68
CA ILE A 14 -2.10 15.76 2.49
C ILE A 14 -1.83 14.26 2.67
N GLU A 15 -1.88 13.81 3.92
CA GLU A 15 -1.77 12.39 4.23
C GLU A 15 -3.14 11.72 4.17
N ARG A 16 -3.19 10.55 3.56
CA ARG A 16 -4.39 9.72 3.53
C ARG A 16 -4.05 8.33 4.03
N ARG A 17 -4.91 7.80 4.88
CA ARG A 17 -4.71 6.50 5.50
C ARG A 17 -5.98 5.67 5.37
N ALA A 18 -5.82 4.38 5.08
CA ALA A 18 -6.95 3.47 5.01
C ALA A 18 -6.53 2.09 5.48
N GLU A 19 -7.48 1.31 5.96
CA GLU A 19 -7.25 -0.02 6.47
C GLU A 19 -8.38 -0.94 6.05
N ILE A 20 -8.05 -2.20 5.75
CA ILE A 20 -9.05 -3.21 5.43
C ILE A 20 -8.67 -4.51 6.13
N ASP A 21 -9.67 -5.23 6.62
CA ASP A 21 -9.48 -6.57 7.19
C ASP A 21 -10.13 -7.57 6.24
N THR A 22 -9.33 -8.50 5.72
CA THR A 22 -9.80 -9.50 4.76
C THR A 22 -10.30 -10.77 5.43
N SER A 23 -10.24 -10.88 6.74
CA SER A 23 -10.71 -12.05 7.48
C SER A 23 -12.20 -12.29 7.22
N GLY A 24 -12.52 -13.52 6.84
CA GLY A 24 -13.91 -13.89 6.56
C GLY A 24 -14.45 -13.45 5.21
N ARG A 25 -13.66 -12.75 4.41
CA ARG A 25 -14.10 -12.33 3.07
C ARG A 25 -13.97 -13.47 2.08
N SER A 26 -14.90 -13.53 1.11
CA SER A 26 -14.84 -14.53 0.06
C SER A 26 -13.63 -14.36 -0.87
N ASP A 27 -13.11 -13.15 -0.95
CA ASP A 27 -11.94 -12.81 -1.77
C ASP A 27 -10.63 -12.76 -0.98
N ALA A 28 -10.59 -13.33 0.22
CA ALA A 28 -9.41 -13.28 1.08
C ALA A 28 -8.16 -13.86 0.41
N GLU A 29 -8.31 -14.93 -0.38
CA GLU A 29 -7.17 -15.51 -1.09
C GLU A 29 -6.62 -14.61 -2.17
N ALA A 30 -7.48 -13.90 -2.89
CA ALA A 30 -7.06 -12.94 -3.89
C ALA A 30 -6.28 -11.80 -3.24
N TRP A 31 -6.74 -11.32 -2.07
CA TRP A 31 -6.03 -10.31 -1.30
C TRP A 31 -4.66 -10.80 -0.85
N ARG A 32 -4.58 -12.06 -0.41
CA ARG A 32 -3.32 -12.63 0.05
C ARG A 32 -2.29 -12.69 -1.09
N ALA A 33 -2.72 -13.12 -2.27
CA ALA A 33 -1.85 -13.17 -3.43
C ALA A 33 -1.35 -11.77 -3.84
N LEU A 34 -2.25 -10.81 -3.82
CA LEU A 34 -1.92 -9.41 -4.16
C LEU A 34 -0.94 -8.82 -3.16
N VAL A 35 -1.16 -9.04 -1.86
CA VAL A 35 -0.26 -8.59 -0.80
C VAL A 35 1.11 -9.20 -0.97
N LYS A 36 1.18 -10.50 -1.21
CA LYS A 36 2.47 -11.18 -1.39
C LYS A 36 3.27 -10.57 -2.54
N ALA A 37 2.62 -10.33 -3.67
CA ALA A 37 3.27 -9.72 -4.83
C ALA A 37 3.70 -8.28 -4.54
N ALA A 38 2.85 -7.50 -3.87
CA ALA A 38 3.16 -6.11 -3.55
C ALA A 38 4.32 -5.98 -2.57
N LEU A 39 4.35 -6.82 -1.54
CA LEU A 39 5.40 -6.77 -0.52
C LEU A 39 6.74 -7.28 -1.03
N HIS A 40 6.72 -8.17 -2.02
CA HIS A 40 7.96 -8.75 -2.58
C HIS A 40 8.89 -7.68 -3.15
N GLU A 41 8.33 -6.66 -3.78
CA GLU A 41 9.08 -5.57 -4.41
C GLU A 41 9.23 -4.34 -3.50
N GLY A 42 8.68 -4.39 -2.29
CA GLY A 42 8.73 -3.26 -1.38
C GLY A 42 10.06 -3.13 -0.66
N HIS A 43 10.34 -1.95 -0.14
CA HIS A 43 11.55 -1.64 0.61
C HIS A 43 11.26 -1.55 2.09
N ALA A 44 12.18 -2.02 2.92
CA ALA A 44 12.01 -1.97 4.38
C ALA A 44 12.16 -0.55 4.93
N GLU A 45 12.82 0.34 4.19
CA GLU A 45 13.06 1.73 4.59
C GLU A 45 12.44 2.69 3.59
N PRO A 46 12.17 3.94 4.01
CA PRO A 46 11.64 4.95 3.09
C PRO A 46 12.53 5.12 1.87
N VAL A 47 11.90 5.27 0.70
CA VAL A 47 12.62 5.44 -0.57
C VAL A 47 12.45 6.86 -1.07
N ALA A 48 13.44 7.34 -1.83
CA ALA A 48 13.36 8.63 -2.49
C ALA A 48 12.36 8.57 -3.64
N GLY A 49 11.54 9.59 -3.76
CA GLY A 49 10.59 9.73 -4.85
C GLY A 49 10.76 11.08 -5.52
N VAL A 50 9.89 11.40 -6.47
CA VAL A 50 9.88 12.73 -7.09
C VAL A 50 9.21 13.74 -6.15
N PRO A 51 9.57 15.04 -6.23
CA PRO A 51 9.06 16.04 -5.29
C PRO A 51 7.53 16.11 -5.20
N ASP A 52 6.83 15.96 -6.31
CA ASP A 52 5.37 16.03 -6.34
C ASP A 52 4.71 14.65 -6.31
N GLY A 53 5.51 13.59 -6.16
CA GLY A 53 4.99 12.23 -6.11
C GLY A 53 4.54 11.84 -4.71
N PHE A 54 3.72 10.79 -4.64
CA PHE A 54 3.28 10.25 -3.38
C PHE A 54 4.27 9.23 -2.85
N HIS A 55 4.33 9.13 -1.53
CA HIS A 55 5.02 8.07 -0.81
C HIS A 55 3.97 7.19 -0.14
N TYR A 56 4.21 5.90 -0.14
CA TYR A 56 3.26 4.93 0.40
C TYR A 56 3.94 4.05 1.43
N VAL A 57 3.22 3.77 2.51
CA VAL A 57 3.63 2.79 3.52
C VAL A 57 2.54 1.72 3.56
N ILE A 58 2.92 0.48 3.31
CA ILE A 58 2.00 -0.65 3.34
C ILE A 58 2.38 -1.51 4.54
N THR A 59 1.45 -1.70 5.47
CA THR A 59 1.65 -2.50 6.66
C THR A 59 0.70 -3.69 6.66
N VAL A 60 1.24 -4.89 6.79
CA VAL A 60 0.46 -6.11 6.90
C VAL A 60 1.03 -6.93 8.06
N GLY A 61 0.27 -7.01 9.15
CA GLY A 61 0.76 -7.66 10.36
C GLY A 61 2.00 -6.96 10.89
N ALA A 62 3.06 -7.71 11.07
CA ALA A 62 4.34 -7.20 11.57
C ALA A 62 5.25 -6.67 10.47
N ARG A 63 4.81 -6.75 9.22
CA ARG A 63 5.65 -6.35 8.09
C ARG A 63 5.22 -5.00 7.53
N THR A 64 6.20 -4.13 7.32
CA THR A 64 5.99 -2.80 6.72
C THR A 64 6.94 -2.63 5.55
N VAL A 65 6.41 -2.17 4.42
CA VAL A 65 7.23 -1.82 3.25
C VAL A 65 6.91 -0.42 2.78
N HIS A 66 7.89 0.20 2.15
CA HIS A 66 7.79 1.55 1.61
C HIS A 66 7.92 1.52 0.10
N CYS A 67 7.14 2.34 -0.57
CA CYS A 67 7.25 2.55 -2.02
C CYS A 67 6.84 3.98 -2.35
N ALA A 68 7.20 4.43 -3.55
CA ALA A 68 6.97 5.82 -3.93
C ALA A 68 6.80 5.92 -5.44
N ASP A 69 5.99 6.91 -5.86
CA ASP A 69 5.90 7.26 -7.27
C ASP A 69 7.27 7.70 -7.80
N PRO A 70 7.61 7.37 -9.03
CA PRO A 70 6.84 6.59 -10.01
C PRO A 70 7.15 5.09 -10.00
N ASP A 71 7.93 4.61 -9.05
CA ASP A 71 8.47 3.25 -9.04
C ASP A 71 7.57 2.22 -8.38
N LEU A 72 6.27 2.30 -8.63
CA LEU A 72 5.32 1.32 -8.12
C LEU A 72 5.19 0.16 -9.12
N THR A 73 5.22 -1.07 -8.59
CA THR A 73 4.88 -2.24 -9.41
C THR A 73 3.36 -2.25 -9.63
N ASP A 74 2.91 -3.04 -10.60
CA ASP A 74 1.47 -3.19 -10.84
C ASP A 74 0.75 -3.73 -9.61
N ALA A 75 1.36 -4.69 -8.91
CA ALA A 75 0.78 -5.25 -7.69
C ALA A 75 0.67 -4.21 -6.57
N GLN A 76 1.69 -3.39 -6.38
CA GLN A 76 1.68 -2.31 -5.40
C GLN A 76 0.60 -1.29 -5.72
N ARG A 77 0.51 -0.88 -6.99
CA ARG A 77 -0.48 0.09 -7.44
C ARG A 77 -1.90 -0.43 -7.22
N GLU A 78 -2.14 -1.69 -7.56
CA GLU A 78 -3.46 -2.28 -7.39
C GLU A 78 -3.81 -2.42 -5.91
N LEU A 79 -2.90 -2.89 -5.08
CA LEU A 79 -3.14 -3.04 -3.65
C LEU A 79 -3.47 -1.69 -3.00
N ILE A 80 -2.65 -0.68 -3.26
CA ILE A 80 -2.84 0.66 -2.73
C ILE A 80 -4.20 1.22 -3.15
N SER A 81 -4.50 1.11 -4.45
CA SER A 81 -5.75 1.63 -4.99
C SER A 81 -6.97 0.96 -4.35
N ARG A 82 -6.94 -0.35 -4.20
CA ARG A 82 -8.04 -1.10 -3.59
C ARG A 82 -8.22 -0.75 -2.11
N VAL A 83 -7.14 -0.68 -1.36
CA VAL A 83 -7.24 -0.36 0.07
C VAL A 83 -7.76 1.06 0.27
N LEU A 84 -7.25 2.02 -0.50
CA LEU A 84 -7.71 3.41 -0.39
C LEU A 84 -9.16 3.58 -0.83
N LYS A 85 -9.64 2.73 -1.73
CA LYS A 85 -11.01 2.80 -2.23
C LYS A 85 -12.00 2.09 -1.31
N GLU A 86 -11.66 0.91 -0.81
CA GLU A 86 -12.57 0.06 -0.03
C GLU A 86 -12.36 0.20 1.47
N GLY A 87 -11.21 0.63 1.91
CA GLY A 87 -10.89 0.73 3.32
C GLY A 87 -11.50 1.96 3.99
N ALA A 88 -11.36 1.98 5.29
CA ALA A 88 -11.86 3.06 6.12
C ALA A 88 -10.75 3.70 6.96
#